data_5948b56a2edc2ae777c586b3eb6d7e2f
#
_entry.id   5948b56a2edc2ae777c586b3eb6d7e2f
#
_cell.length_a   1.000
_cell.length_b   1.000
_cell.length_c   1.000
_cell.angle_alpha   90.00
_cell.angle_beta   90.00
_cell.angle_gamma   90.00
#
_symmetry.space_group_name_H-M   'P 1'
#
loop_
_entity.id
_entity.type
_entity.pdbx_description
1 polymer ?
#
loop_
_entity_poly.entity_id
_entity_poly.type
_entity_poly.pdbx_seq_one_letter_code
_entity_poly.pdbx_strand_id
1 'polypeptide(L)'
;MNTKSLGKKLKSCRAKKGWSIKECSERIGISTRYLSDIERGDKVPKMETFITILNTLSASADDVLQDSLTVGYEPKSNDIIKKLEALDMRSRKQAMDIFDSVISILKEK
;
A
#
# COMPACT_ATOMS: atom_id res chain seq x y z
N MET A 1 -4.59 -5.36 12.11
CA MET A 1 -4.68 -4.99 10.68
C MET A 1 -6.14 -5.03 10.22
N ASN A 2 -6.57 -4.06 9.47
CA ASN A 2 -7.93 -4.05 8.93
C ASN A 2 -7.99 -4.88 7.63
N THR A 3 -8.27 -6.18 7.78
CA THR A 3 -8.24 -7.13 6.66
C THR A 3 -9.34 -6.89 5.63
N LYS A 4 -10.51 -6.41 6.07
CA LYS A 4 -11.60 -6.10 5.16
C LYS A 4 -11.29 -4.88 4.29
N SER A 5 -10.70 -3.85 4.87
CA SER A 5 -10.28 -2.67 4.13
C SER A 5 -9.16 -3.01 3.15
N LEU A 6 -8.20 -3.82 3.59
CA LEU A 6 -7.13 -4.32 2.73
C LEU A 6 -7.71 -5.02 1.50
N GLY A 7 -8.64 -5.95 1.73
CA GLY A 7 -9.26 -6.72 0.65
C GLY A 7 -10.03 -5.84 -0.32
N LYS A 8 -10.79 -4.87 0.18
CA LYS A 8 -11.55 -3.93 -0.66
C LYS A 8 -10.63 -3.09 -1.55
N LYS A 9 -9.51 -2.65 -1.01
CA LYS A 9 -8.55 -1.85 -1.77
C LYS A 9 -7.86 -2.67 -2.85
N LEU A 10 -7.51 -3.91 -2.55
CA LEU A 10 -6.95 -4.82 -3.54
C LEU A 10 -7.96 -5.10 -4.65
N LYS A 11 -9.23 -5.33 -4.30
CA LYS A 11 -10.31 -5.52 -5.27
C LYS A 11 -10.49 -4.29 -6.15
N SER A 12 -10.43 -3.11 -5.57
CA SER A 12 -10.50 -1.84 -6.31
C SER A 12 -9.34 -1.71 -7.31
N CYS A 13 -8.13 -2.05 -6.89
CA CYS A 13 -6.97 -2.02 -7.78
C CYS A 13 -7.12 -3.01 -8.93
N ARG A 14 -7.65 -4.21 -8.65
CA ARG A 14 -7.94 -5.20 -9.68
C ARG A 14 -8.98 -4.67 -10.67
N ALA A 15 -10.04 -4.07 -10.17
CA ALA A 15 -11.10 -3.50 -11.00
C ALA A 15 -10.57 -2.40 -11.92
N LYS A 16 -9.65 -1.57 -11.43
CA LYS A 16 -9.00 -0.53 -12.24
C LYS A 16 -8.18 -1.13 -13.39
N LYS A 17 -7.62 -2.32 -13.21
CA LYS A 17 -6.92 -3.03 -14.27
C LYS A 17 -7.87 -3.71 -15.26
N GLY A 18 -9.15 -3.82 -14.93
CA GLY A 18 -10.12 -4.51 -15.75
C GLY A 18 -9.99 -6.02 -15.74
N TRP A 19 -9.34 -6.58 -14.71
CA TRP A 19 -9.10 -8.01 -14.62
C TRP A 19 -10.19 -8.71 -13.82
N SER A 20 -10.57 -9.91 -14.28
CA SER A 20 -11.37 -10.83 -13.48
C SER A 20 -10.53 -11.39 -12.35
N ILE A 21 -11.18 -11.99 -11.36
CA ILE A 21 -10.48 -12.63 -10.26
C ILE A 21 -9.58 -13.77 -10.78
N LYS A 22 -10.06 -14.51 -11.77
CA LYS A 22 -9.29 -15.57 -12.40
C LYS A 22 -8.03 -15.04 -13.07
N GLU A 23 -8.18 -14.01 -13.90
CA GLU A 23 -7.05 -13.41 -14.60
C GLU A 23 -6.03 -12.84 -13.62
N CYS A 24 -6.50 -12.13 -12.59
CA CYS A 24 -5.64 -11.53 -11.58
C CYS A 24 -4.88 -12.60 -10.80
N SER A 25 -5.56 -13.67 -10.37
CA SER A 25 -4.92 -14.76 -9.62
C SER A 25 -3.85 -15.46 -10.46
N GLU A 26 -4.10 -15.66 -11.75
CA GLU A 26 -3.12 -16.24 -12.66
C GLU A 26 -1.88 -15.37 -12.81
N ARG A 27 -2.07 -14.04 -12.91
CA ARG A 27 -0.96 -13.09 -13.04
C ARG A 27 -0.12 -13.01 -11.76
N ILE A 28 -0.76 -13.16 -10.61
CA ILE A 28 -0.06 -13.16 -9.32
C ILE A 28 0.63 -14.50 -9.08
N GLY A 29 0.04 -15.61 -9.56
CA GLY A 29 0.53 -16.95 -9.33
C GLY A 29 -0.07 -17.61 -8.09
N ILE A 30 -1.30 -17.25 -7.73
CA ILE A 30 -2.04 -17.84 -6.61
C ILE A 30 -3.38 -18.39 -7.11
N SER A 31 -4.03 -19.20 -6.25
CA SER A 31 -5.35 -19.74 -6.61
C SER A 31 -6.41 -18.64 -6.60
N THR A 32 -7.44 -18.84 -7.40
CA THR A 32 -8.61 -17.96 -7.45
C THR A 32 -9.27 -17.87 -6.09
N ARG A 33 -9.38 -18.99 -5.40
CA ARG A 33 -9.97 -19.04 -4.07
C ARG A 33 -9.17 -18.24 -3.05
N TYR A 34 -7.85 -18.36 -3.09
CA TYR A 34 -6.98 -17.62 -2.18
C TYR A 34 -7.14 -16.10 -2.38
N LEU A 35 -7.13 -15.66 -3.64
CA LEU A 35 -7.34 -14.25 -3.94
C LEU A 35 -8.72 -13.78 -3.49
N SER A 36 -9.76 -14.59 -3.71
CA SER A 36 -11.12 -14.27 -3.23
C SER A 36 -11.17 -14.12 -1.72
N ASP A 37 -10.50 -15.02 -1.00
CA ASP A 37 -10.44 -14.98 0.46
C ASP A 37 -9.74 -13.70 0.95
N ILE A 38 -8.68 -13.31 0.28
CA ILE A 38 -7.95 -12.07 0.59
C ILE A 38 -8.83 -10.84 0.33
N GLU A 39 -9.53 -10.80 -0.79
CA GLU A 39 -10.40 -9.67 -1.15
C GLU A 39 -11.60 -9.55 -0.21
N ARG A 40 -12.10 -10.66 0.33
CA ARG A 40 -13.16 -10.63 1.34
C ARG A 40 -12.66 -10.29 2.74
N GLY A 41 -11.36 -10.29 2.95
CA GLY A 41 -10.78 -10.07 4.26
C GLY A 41 -10.74 -11.31 5.15
N ASP A 42 -10.99 -12.49 4.58
CA ASP A 42 -10.98 -13.75 5.32
C ASP A 42 -9.57 -14.30 5.55
N LYS A 43 -8.62 -13.89 4.73
CA LYS A 43 -7.22 -14.30 4.85
C LYS A 43 -6.29 -13.12 4.63
N VAL A 44 -5.15 -13.14 5.30
CA VAL A 44 -4.08 -12.19 5.13
C VAL A 44 -2.96 -12.89 4.36
N PRO A 45 -2.49 -12.33 3.23
CA PRO A 45 -1.40 -12.94 2.49
C PRO A 45 -0.09 -12.84 3.29
N LYS A 46 0.81 -13.79 3.04
CA LYS A 46 2.18 -13.69 3.55
C LYS A 46 2.85 -12.48 2.91
N MET A 47 3.87 -11.95 3.58
CA MET A 47 4.57 -10.75 3.10
C MET A 47 5.05 -10.89 1.65
N GLU A 48 5.65 -12.01 1.32
CA GLU A 48 6.15 -12.27 -0.04
C GLU A 48 5.02 -12.25 -1.07
N THR A 49 3.91 -12.91 -0.77
CA THR A 49 2.72 -12.91 -1.63
C THR A 49 2.14 -11.51 -1.75
N PHE A 50 2.08 -10.78 -0.65
CA PHE A 50 1.56 -9.42 -0.62
C PHE A 50 2.37 -8.50 -1.54
N ILE A 51 3.69 -8.60 -1.49
CA ILE A 51 4.57 -7.81 -2.36
C ILE A 51 4.30 -8.15 -3.83
N THR A 52 4.14 -9.43 -4.15
CA THR A 52 3.82 -9.86 -5.51
C THR A 52 2.48 -9.31 -5.98
N ILE A 53 1.47 -9.33 -5.11
CA ILE A 53 0.14 -8.75 -5.40
C ILE A 53 0.27 -7.27 -5.72
N LEU A 54 0.97 -6.51 -4.88
CA LEU A 54 1.14 -5.07 -5.08
C LEU A 54 1.87 -4.76 -6.38
N ASN A 55 2.94 -5.50 -6.67
CA ASN A 55 3.70 -5.31 -7.90
C ASN A 55 2.85 -5.64 -9.14
N THR A 56 2.08 -6.72 -9.09
CA THR A 56 1.23 -7.14 -10.20
C THR A 56 0.12 -6.12 -10.47
N LEU A 57 -0.46 -5.57 -9.41
CA LEU A 57 -1.54 -4.57 -9.51
C LEU A 57 -1.02 -3.15 -9.68
N SER A 58 0.29 -2.94 -9.60
CA SER A 58 0.91 -1.60 -9.59
C SER A 58 0.30 -0.74 -8.48
N ALA A 59 0.05 -1.35 -7.32
CA ALA A 59 -0.60 -0.71 -6.19
C ALA A 59 0.44 -0.24 -5.18
N SER A 60 0.13 0.88 -4.51
CA SER A 60 0.96 1.41 -3.44
C SER A 60 0.63 0.69 -2.13
N ALA A 61 1.65 0.26 -1.39
CA ALA A 61 1.46 -0.32 -0.06
C ALA A 61 0.80 0.68 0.88
N ASP A 62 1.15 1.96 0.77
CA ASP A 62 0.55 3.01 1.59
C ASP A 62 -0.95 3.12 1.36
N ASP A 63 -1.40 3.12 0.11
CA ASP A 63 -2.82 3.17 -0.22
C ASP A 63 -3.56 1.95 0.31
N VAL A 64 -2.99 0.77 0.11
CA VAL A 64 -3.63 -0.49 0.48
C VAL A 64 -3.71 -0.65 1.99
N LEU A 65 -2.69 -0.20 2.72
CA LEU A 65 -2.61 -0.31 4.18
C LEU A 65 -3.09 0.93 4.92
N GLN A 66 -3.58 1.92 4.21
CA GLN A 66 -3.95 3.23 4.77
C GLN A 66 -4.83 3.11 6.02
N ASP A 67 -5.89 2.32 5.96
CA ASP A 67 -6.82 2.19 7.08
C ASP A 67 -6.22 1.41 8.25
N SER A 68 -5.27 0.52 7.99
CA SER A 68 -4.55 -0.21 9.03
C SER A 68 -3.54 0.68 9.75
N LEU A 69 -2.96 1.64 9.04
CA LEU A 69 -1.96 2.55 9.58
C LEU A 69 -2.58 3.76 10.25
N THR A 70 -3.75 4.21 9.80
CA THR A 70 -4.39 5.43 10.31
C THR A 70 -4.99 5.27 11.68
N VAL A 71 -5.31 4.05 12.13
CA VAL A 71 -5.76 3.80 13.51
C VAL A 71 -4.57 3.99 14.45
N GLY A 72 -4.29 5.19 14.81
CA GLY A 72 -3.13 5.57 15.62
C GLY A 72 -2.00 6.22 14.83
N TYR A 73 -2.16 6.35 13.52
CA TYR A 73 -1.16 6.97 12.65
C TYR A 73 -1.55 8.40 12.25
N GLU A 74 -2.85 8.69 12.18
CA GLU A 74 -3.36 9.99 11.80
C GLU A 74 -2.75 11.13 12.63
N PRO A 75 -2.63 11.03 13.98
CA PRO A 75 -1.93 12.04 14.77
C PRO A 75 -0.45 12.18 14.39
N LYS A 76 0.18 11.09 13.99
CA LYS A 76 1.60 11.10 13.58
C LYS A 76 1.80 11.81 12.25
N SER A 77 0.88 11.65 11.31
CA SER A 77 0.91 12.37 10.03
C SER A 77 0.83 13.88 10.26
N ASN A 78 -0.08 14.31 11.14
CA ASN A 78 -0.22 15.71 11.50
C ASN A 78 1.05 16.22 12.18
N ASP A 79 1.68 15.41 13.02
CA ASP A 79 2.93 15.77 13.69
C ASP A 79 4.06 15.94 12.69
N ILE A 80 4.16 15.07 11.69
CA ILE A 80 5.18 15.18 10.64
C ILE A 80 4.97 16.47 9.84
N ILE A 81 3.75 16.76 9.44
CA ILE A 81 3.42 18.00 8.72
C ILE A 81 3.79 19.23 9.56
N LYS A 82 3.40 19.22 10.83
CA LYS A 82 3.72 20.32 11.74
C LYS A 82 5.23 20.50 11.93
N LYS A 83 5.97 19.40 12.04
CA LYS A 83 7.43 19.44 12.15
C LYS A 83 8.07 20.02 10.90
N LEU A 84 7.56 19.65 9.71
CA LEU A 84 8.04 20.21 8.46
C LEU A 84 7.74 21.71 8.35
N GLU A 85 6.54 22.12 8.75
CA GLU A 85 6.14 23.53 8.73
C GLU A 85 6.96 24.38 9.69
N ALA A 86 7.41 23.80 10.80
CA ALA A 86 8.25 24.49 11.79
C ALA A 86 9.70 24.69 11.32
N LEU A 87 10.14 23.97 10.29
CA LEU A 87 11.48 24.13 9.74
C LEU A 87 11.55 25.35 8.83
N ASP A 88 12.75 25.95 8.74
CA ASP A 88 12.98 26.99 7.75
C ASP A 88 12.93 26.39 6.34
N MET A 89 12.91 27.24 5.31
CA MET A 89 12.78 26.77 3.94
C MET A 89 13.91 25.85 3.50
N ARG A 90 15.14 26.13 3.94
CA ARG A 90 16.30 25.34 3.60
C ARG A 90 16.25 23.94 4.21
N SER A 91 15.94 23.87 5.50
CA SER A 91 15.84 22.61 6.22
C SER A 91 14.64 21.79 5.73
N ARG A 92 13.53 22.44 5.40
CA ARG A 92 12.35 21.77 4.83
C ARG A 92 12.69 21.13 3.49
N LYS A 93 13.42 21.84 2.63
CA LYS A 93 13.84 21.31 1.34
C LYS A 93 14.76 20.10 1.51
N GLN A 94 15.71 20.17 2.46
CA GLN A 94 16.59 19.05 2.74
C GLN A 94 15.82 17.82 3.23
N ALA A 95 14.83 18.02 4.11
CA ALA A 95 13.99 16.93 4.61
C ALA A 95 13.21 16.27 3.46
N MET A 96 12.65 17.05 2.55
CA MET A 96 11.92 16.54 1.40
C MET A 96 12.83 15.79 0.43
N ASP A 97 14.03 16.27 0.19
CA ASP A 97 15.00 15.61 -0.68
C ASP A 97 15.40 14.25 -0.12
N ILE A 98 15.63 14.15 1.20
CA ILE A 98 15.93 12.89 1.87
C ILE A 98 14.76 11.92 1.73
N PHE A 99 13.55 12.40 1.95
CA PHE A 99 12.34 11.60 1.84
C PHE A 99 12.16 11.05 0.43
N ASP A 100 12.35 11.89 -0.59
CA ASP A 100 12.28 11.48 -1.98
C ASP A 100 13.33 10.42 -2.31
N SER A 101 14.54 10.55 -1.77
CA SER A 101 15.60 9.57 -1.94
C SER A 101 15.22 8.21 -1.35
N VAL A 102 14.62 8.20 -0.16
CA VAL A 102 14.14 6.97 0.48
C VAL A 102 13.08 6.29 -0.38
N ILE A 103 12.12 7.06 -0.88
CA ILE A 103 11.07 6.53 -1.75
C ILE A 103 11.67 5.93 -3.02
N SER A 104 12.62 6.62 -3.64
CA SER A 104 13.28 6.13 -4.85
C SER A 104 13.99 4.80 -4.62
N ILE A 105 14.70 4.67 -3.50
CA ILE A 105 15.37 3.42 -3.13
C ILE A 105 14.38 2.28 -2.97
N LEU A 106 13.24 2.54 -2.32
CA LEU A 106 12.21 1.54 -2.11
C LEU A 106 11.54 1.11 -3.43
N LYS A 107 11.40 2.03 -4.38
CA LYS A 107 10.81 1.72 -5.68
C LYS A 107 11.72 0.87 -6.57
N GLU A 108 13.03 0.96 -6.40
CA GLU A 108 14.00 0.19 -7.19
C GLU A 108 14.07 -1.29 -6.79
N LYS A 109 13.45 -1.67 -5.69
CA LYS A 109 13.38 -3.08 -5.27
C LYS A 109 12.24 -3.82 -6.02
#